data_50b44e184df34a6c3fad1b253e9d92ea
#
_entry.id   50b44e184df34a6c3fad1b253e9d92ea
#
_cell.length_a   1.000
_cell.length_b   1.000
_cell.length_c   1.000
_cell.angle_alpha   90.00
_cell.angle_beta   90.00
_cell.angle_gamma   90.00
#
_symmetry.space_group_name_H-M   'P 1'
#
loop_
_entity.id
_entity.type
_entity.pdbx_description
1 polymer ?
#
loop_
_entity_poly.entity_id
_entity_poly.type
_entity_poly.pdbx_seq_one_letter_code
_entity_poly.pdbx_strand_id
1 'polypeptide(L)'
;MFAIVVSYLTVNKYLSSYTEHYSLLVIDECSVISNEDMKNVLDKNNYDAILLVGDICQIESIQFGNWFYLCHKICNNKFKDTGLYSLSTNYRTGNKDLDNLWKSVRNCKISSIPDHLARGDFCSDINSTIFNRNTSESEIVLALNYNGLFGINSINDILQSNNPNVPVHFGIYTYKVNDPILFDDAFNFIKNNTKGRIEKIIQNKDYISFDVSVEGEISKEYKPDNYSILRKSGKHFIVQITVIKSDNSDNDDDPKYVIPFHVSYAMSIHKCQGLEYDSVKVIITSDVEDKIDFNIFYTAITRAKKKLKIYWSNQTQRKVISNLKRKEIDRDYCLLNQIINKNLTICDF
;
A
#
# COMPACT_ATOMS: atom_id res chain seq x y z
N MET A 1 32.35 17.90 8.96
CA MET A 1 31.02 18.00 8.34
C MET A 1 30.79 16.67 7.64
N PHE A 2 30.03 15.74 8.24
CA PHE A 2 29.76 14.44 7.63
C PHE A 2 28.54 14.63 6.70
N ALA A 3 28.72 14.43 5.40
CA ALA A 3 27.62 14.39 4.46
C ALA A 3 26.94 13.01 4.61
N ILE A 4 25.71 12.98 5.09
CA ILE A 4 24.89 11.77 5.04
C ILE A 4 24.31 11.69 3.62
N VAL A 5 24.81 10.76 2.82
CA VAL A 5 24.23 10.43 1.52
C VAL A 5 23.11 9.42 1.77
N VAL A 6 21.89 9.79 1.47
CA VAL A 6 20.72 8.89 1.54
C VAL A 6 20.24 8.62 0.13
N SER A 7 20.31 7.36 -0.30
CA SER A 7 19.70 6.90 -1.55
C SER A 7 18.46 6.07 -1.25
N TYR A 8 17.38 6.28 -2.01
CA TYR A 8 16.13 5.52 -1.91
C TYR A 8 16.00 4.61 -3.12
N LEU A 9 15.96 3.30 -2.88
CA LEU A 9 15.83 2.28 -3.91
C LEU A 9 14.65 1.35 -3.59
N THR A 10 14.02 0.79 -4.61
CA THR A 10 13.18 -0.40 -4.41
C THR A 10 14.08 -1.61 -4.15
N VAL A 11 13.54 -2.66 -3.50
CA VAL A 11 14.31 -3.90 -3.25
C VAL A 11 14.86 -4.47 -4.55
N ASN A 12 14.05 -4.53 -5.61
CA ASN A 12 14.50 -5.03 -6.92
C ASN A 12 15.64 -4.18 -7.51
N LYS A 13 15.55 -2.85 -7.42
CA LYS A 13 16.61 -1.96 -7.90
C LYS A 13 17.88 -2.09 -7.05
N TYR A 14 17.74 -2.26 -5.74
CA TYR A 14 18.87 -2.55 -4.85
C TYR A 14 19.52 -3.88 -5.24
N LEU A 15 18.74 -4.94 -5.46
CA LEU A 15 19.27 -6.26 -5.83
C LEU A 15 19.98 -6.26 -7.19
N SER A 16 19.50 -5.48 -8.16
CA SER A 16 20.09 -5.35 -9.50
C SER A 16 21.23 -4.32 -9.60
N SER A 17 21.40 -3.43 -8.60
CA SER A 17 22.44 -2.41 -8.62
C SER A 17 23.84 -2.99 -8.39
N TYR A 18 24.87 -2.36 -8.95
CA TYR A 18 26.27 -2.67 -8.64
C TYR A 18 26.58 -2.32 -7.18
N THR A 19 27.51 -3.10 -6.60
CA THR A 19 27.79 -3.14 -5.16
C THR A 19 28.53 -1.90 -4.67
N GLU A 20 27.81 -0.84 -4.35
CA GLU A 20 28.31 0.14 -3.39
C GLU A 20 28.17 -0.43 -1.98
N HIS A 21 29.14 -0.18 -1.11
CA HIS A 21 29.08 -0.56 0.29
C HIS A 21 28.39 0.55 1.09
N TYR A 22 27.46 0.18 1.96
CA TYR A 22 26.67 1.10 2.77
C TYR A 22 26.96 0.91 4.25
N SER A 23 27.15 1.99 5.01
CA SER A 23 27.29 1.91 6.46
C SER A 23 26.00 1.43 7.15
N LEU A 24 24.84 1.77 6.59
CA LEU A 24 23.54 1.35 7.09
C LEU A 24 22.56 1.11 5.93
N LEU A 25 22.01 -0.08 5.88
CA LEU A 25 20.88 -0.42 5.04
C LEU A 25 19.59 -0.34 5.87
N VAL A 26 18.66 0.53 5.47
CA VAL A 26 17.33 0.63 6.08
C VAL A 26 16.32 0.01 5.12
N ILE A 27 15.59 -0.99 5.60
CA ILE A 27 14.51 -1.63 4.84
C ILE A 27 13.19 -1.29 5.53
N ASP A 28 12.36 -0.52 4.85
CA ASP A 28 11.01 -0.18 5.31
C ASP A 28 9.96 -1.14 4.74
N GLU A 29 8.81 -1.24 5.41
CA GLU A 29 7.71 -2.16 5.06
C GLU A 29 8.17 -3.63 4.91
N CYS A 30 9.00 -4.12 5.84
CA CYS A 30 9.59 -5.47 5.79
C CYS A 30 8.56 -6.60 5.71
N SER A 31 7.32 -6.38 6.14
CA SER A 31 6.24 -7.36 6.07
C SER A 31 5.89 -7.79 4.65
N VAL A 32 6.16 -6.95 3.64
CA VAL A 32 5.83 -7.23 2.22
C VAL A 32 6.96 -7.88 1.44
N ILE A 33 8.13 -8.03 2.04
CA ILE A 33 9.29 -8.62 1.36
C ILE A 33 9.22 -10.14 1.48
N SER A 34 9.39 -10.83 0.35
CA SER A 34 9.38 -12.30 0.32
C SER A 34 10.60 -12.89 1.06
N ASN A 35 10.50 -14.16 1.46
CA ASN A 35 11.64 -14.87 2.04
C ASN A 35 12.82 -14.93 1.05
N GLU A 36 12.54 -15.08 -0.24
CA GLU A 36 13.54 -15.14 -1.29
C GLU A 36 14.25 -13.80 -1.49
N ASP A 37 13.48 -12.70 -1.60
CA ASP A 37 14.05 -11.36 -1.74
C ASP A 37 14.90 -10.99 -0.53
N MET A 38 14.43 -11.30 0.68
CA MET A 38 15.20 -11.01 1.89
C MET A 38 16.48 -11.84 1.95
N LYS A 39 16.44 -13.11 1.54
CA LYS A 39 17.64 -13.94 1.41
C LYS A 39 18.64 -13.29 0.44
N ASN A 40 18.18 -12.85 -0.73
CA ASN A 40 19.02 -12.19 -1.72
C ASN A 40 19.64 -10.88 -1.20
N VAL A 41 18.90 -10.11 -0.39
CA VAL A 41 19.42 -8.90 0.29
C VAL A 41 20.55 -9.28 1.27
N LEU A 42 20.35 -10.33 2.06
CA LEU A 42 21.37 -10.80 3.02
C LEU A 42 22.60 -11.36 2.32
N ASP A 43 22.41 -12.15 1.25
CA ASP A 43 23.50 -12.75 0.45
C ASP A 43 24.38 -11.67 -0.21
N LYS A 44 23.82 -10.51 -0.55
CA LYS A 44 24.56 -9.38 -1.12
C LYS A 44 25.59 -8.80 -0.15
N ASN A 45 25.30 -8.77 1.14
CA ASN A 45 26.18 -8.43 2.26
C ASN A 45 27.12 -7.23 2.02
N ASN A 46 26.56 -6.14 1.47
CA ASN A 46 27.30 -4.91 1.14
C ASN A 46 26.96 -3.75 2.10
N TYR A 47 26.76 -4.05 3.37
CA TYR A 47 26.43 -3.09 4.41
C TYR A 47 27.05 -3.49 5.77
N ASP A 48 27.33 -2.50 6.63
CA ASP A 48 27.86 -2.73 7.98
C ASP A 48 26.75 -3.06 8.98
N ALA A 49 25.60 -2.42 8.82
CA ALA A 49 24.44 -2.61 9.67
C ALA A 49 23.13 -2.61 8.86
N ILE A 50 22.13 -3.31 9.36
CA ILE A 50 20.78 -3.34 8.78
C ILE A 50 19.73 -2.93 9.80
N LEU A 51 18.82 -2.04 9.40
CA LEU A 51 17.64 -1.66 10.17
C LEU A 51 16.39 -2.14 9.43
N LEU A 52 15.62 -3.00 10.07
CA LEU A 52 14.38 -3.56 9.55
C LEU A 52 13.19 -2.85 10.18
N VAL A 53 12.34 -2.24 9.37
CA VAL A 53 11.14 -1.52 9.82
C VAL A 53 9.91 -2.17 9.17
N GLY A 54 8.86 -2.43 9.96
CA GLY A 54 7.64 -3.07 9.44
C GLY A 54 6.60 -3.31 10.51
N ASP A 55 5.43 -3.76 10.11
CA ASP A 55 4.33 -4.11 11.02
C ASP A 55 3.87 -5.57 10.77
N ILE A 56 4.13 -6.44 11.76
CA ILE A 56 3.74 -7.87 11.73
C ILE A 56 2.23 -8.10 11.67
N CYS A 57 1.43 -7.06 11.84
CA CYS A 57 -0.04 -7.13 11.76
C CYS A 57 -0.58 -6.75 10.37
N GLN A 58 0.24 -6.18 9.49
CA GLN A 58 -0.14 -5.85 8.12
C GLN A 58 -0.04 -7.08 7.20
N ILE A 59 -0.54 -6.94 5.98
CA ILE A 59 -0.49 -8.01 4.97
C ILE A 59 0.97 -8.40 4.72
N GLU A 60 1.21 -9.71 4.69
CA GLU A 60 2.51 -10.30 4.32
C GLU A 60 2.72 -10.26 2.79
N SER A 61 3.92 -10.58 2.34
CA SER A 61 4.22 -10.72 0.91
C SER A 61 3.25 -11.68 0.22
N ILE A 62 2.85 -11.34 -1.02
CA ILE A 62 2.05 -12.22 -1.90
C ILE A 62 2.81 -13.51 -2.20
N GLN A 63 4.12 -13.42 -2.40
CA GLN A 63 5.01 -14.56 -2.39
C GLN A 63 5.26 -14.99 -0.94
N PHE A 64 5.72 -16.22 -0.70
CA PHE A 64 5.94 -16.70 0.66
C PHE A 64 6.89 -15.78 1.44
N GLY A 65 6.39 -15.19 2.55
CA GLY A 65 7.09 -14.12 3.27
C GLY A 65 6.77 -14.03 4.76
N ASN A 66 7.01 -15.09 5.54
CA ASN A 66 6.80 -15.08 6.99
C ASN A 66 8.06 -14.75 7.82
N TRP A 67 9.18 -14.51 7.18
CA TRP A 67 10.48 -14.32 7.83
C TRP A 67 10.49 -13.17 8.85
N PHE A 68 9.84 -12.04 8.52
CA PHE A 68 9.81 -10.87 9.41
C PHE A 68 9.05 -11.15 10.71
N TYR A 69 7.92 -11.87 10.62
CA TYR A 69 7.16 -12.30 11.80
C TYR A 69 7.96 -13.32 12.64
N LEU A 70 8.65 -14.25 12.00
CA LEU A 70 9.53 -15.22 12.66
C LEU A 70 10.69 -14.53 13.38
N CYS A 71 11.38 -13.60 12.72
CA CYS A 71 12.44 -12.79 13.34
C CYS A 71 11.93 -12.03 14.56
N HIS A 72 10.79 -11.34 14.43
CA HIS A 72 10.16 -10.65 15.56
C HIS A 72 9.89 -11.59 16.74
N LYS A 73 9.35 -12.78 16.48
CA LYS A 73 9.04 -13.77 17.53
C LYS A 73 10.31 -14.31 18.21
N ILE A 74 11.37 -14.57 17.45
CA ILE A 74 12.66 -15.03 17.96
C ILE A 74 13.32 -13.93 18.82
N CYS A 75 13.43 -12.73 18.29
CA CYS A 75 14.03 -11.60 19.00
C CYS A 75 13.30 -11.31 20.31
N ASN A 76 11.97 -11.31 20.30
CA ASN A 76 11.18 -11.08 21.51
C ASN A 76 11.36 -12.15 22.58
N ASN A 77 11.58 -13.40 22.20
CA ASN A 77 11.68 -14.53 23.13
C ASN A 77 13.12 -14.78 23.63
N LYS A 78 14.14 -14.64 22.76
CA LYS A 78 15.52 -15.04 23.06
C LYS A 78 16.47 -13.87 23.28
N PHE A 79 16.21 -12.72 22.66
CA PHE A 79 17.16 -11.63 22.56
C PHE A 79 16.54 -10.32 23.06
N LYS A 80 16.01 -10.31 24.27
CA LYS A 80 15.30 -9.16 24.86
C LYS A 80 16.09 -7.84 24.83
N ASP A 81 17.41 -7.92 24.78
CA ASP A 81 18.30 -6.75 24.80
C ASP A 81 18.97 -6.46 23.43
N THR A 82 18.53 -7.12 22.35
CA THR A 82 19.22 -7.11 21.05
C THR A 82 18.55 -6.25 19.99
N GLY A 83 18.07 -5.06 20.34
CA GLY A 83 17.70 -4.08 19.32
C GLY A 83 16.30 -4.27 18.69
N LEU A 84 15.38 -5.03 19.32
CA LEU A 84 13.98 -5.02 18.94
C LEU A 84 13.25 -3.87 19.65
N TYR A 85 12.74 -2.91 18.87
CA TYR A 85 11.98 -1.78 19.37
C TYR A 85 10.58 -1.76 18.82
N SER A 86 9.57 -1.59 19.68
CA SER A 86 8.18 -1.44 19.28
C SER A 86 7.73 0.01 19.47
N LEU A 87 7.29 0.63 18.39
CA LEU A 87 6.70 1.97 18.44
C LEU A 87 5.28 1.86 18.99
N SER A 88 5.00 2.52 20.12
CA SER A 88 3.70 2.43 20.81
C SER A 88 2.80 3.65 20.58
N THR A 89 3.38 4.78 20.18
CA THR A 89 2.63 6.03 20.00
C THR A 89 2.09 6.12 18.58
N ASN A 90 0.76 6.27 18.47
CA ASN A 90 0.10 6.45 17.18
C ASN A 90 -0.03 7.94 16.85
N TYR A 91 0.59 8.35 15.74
CA TYR A 91 0.51 9.72 15.21
C TYR A 91 -0.38 9.82 13.95
N ARG A 92 -0.90 8.69 13.44
CA ARG A 92 -1.68 8.65 12.19
C ARG A 92 -3.07 9.25 12.36
N THR A 93 -3.71 9.03 13.51
CA THR A 93 -5.06 9.51 13.77
C THR A 93 -5.19 10.24 15.09
N GLY A 94 -5.96 11.34 15.09
CA GLY A 94 -6.45 11.98 16.30
C GLY A 94 -7.83 11.45 16.75
N ASN A 95 -8.46 10.55 15.97
CA ASN A 95 -9.74 9.96 16.30
C ASN A 95 -9.55 8.81 17.32
N LYS A 96 -10.04 9.02 18.54
CA LYS A 96 -9.89 8.04 19.63
C LYS A 96 -10.63 6.72 19.36
N ASP A 97 -11.75 6.75 18.68
CA ASP A 97 -12.52 5.52 18.38
C ASP A 97 -11.82 4.68 17.32
N LEU A 98 -11.21 5.29 16.31
CA LEU A 98 -10.33 4.59 15.36
C LEU A 98 -9.13 3.96 16.07
N ASP A 99 -8.44 4.72 16.91
CA ASP A 99 -7.27 4.22 17.64
C ASP A 99 -7.63 3.05 18.56
N ASN A 100 -8.77 3.12 19.26
CA ASN A 100 -9.25 2.03 20.09
C ASN A 100 -9.63 0.78 19.28
N LEU A 101 -10.27 0.95 18.12
CA LEU A 101 -10.57 -0.16 17.22
C LEU A 101 -9.27 -0.83 16.74
N TRP A 102 -8.29 -0.05 16.26
CA TRP A 102 -7.00 -0.57 15.80
C TRP A 102 -6.27 -1.35 16.89
N LYS A 103 -6.21 -0.80 18.12
CA LYS A 103 -5.59 -1.48 19.28
C LYS A 103 -6.31 -2.77 19.63
N SER A 104 -7.64 -2.81 19.54
CA SER A 104 -8.41 -4.02 19.83
C SER A 104 -8.18 -5.11 18.79
N VAL A 105 -8.15 -4.75 17.51
CA VAL A 105 -7.81 -5.70 16.43
C VAL A 105 -6.36 -6.15 16.59
N ARG A 106 -5.40 -5.23 16.72
CA ARG A 106 -3.97 -5.54 16.87
C ARG A 106 -3.68 -6.51 18.01
N ASN A 107 -4.40 -6.38 19.12
CA ASN A 107 -4.23 -7.23 20.30
C ASN A 107 -5.15 -8.46 20.31
N CYS A 108 -5.86 -8.74 19.21
CA CYS A 108 -6.82 -9.86 19.10
C CYS A 108 -7.88 -9.86 20.22
N LYS A 109 -8.32 -8.69 20.68
CA LYS A 109 -9.40 -8.55 21.66
C LYS A 109 -10.77 -8.67 20.98
N ILE A 110 -11.06 -9.85 20.43
CA ILE A 110 -12.21 -10.11 19.56
C ILE A 110 -13.53 -9.67 20.18
N SER A 111 -13.72 -9.94 21.49
CA SER A 111 -14.97 -9.60 22.20
C SER A 111 -15.24 -8.09 22.29
N SER A 112 -14.21 -7.23 22.21
CA SER A 112 -14.36 -5.77 22.28
C SER A 112 -14.51 -5.09 20.92
N ILE A 113 -14.23 -5.79 19.83
CA ILE A 113 -14.30 -5.21 18.47
C ILE A 113 -15.71 -4.73 18.13
N PRO A 114 -16.80 -5.50 18.36
CA PRO A 114 -18.15 -5.04 18.05
C PRO A 114 -18.52 -3.74 18.77
N ASP A 115 -18.12 -3.58 20.03
CA ASP A 115 -18.39 -2.36 20.81
C ASP A 115 -17.66 -1.14 20.22
N HIS A 116 -16.41 -1.31 19.81
CA HIS A 116 -15.66 -0.23 19.16
C HIS A 116 -16.24 0.13 17.78
N LEU A 117 -16.68 -0.86 17.00
CA LEU A 117 -17.36 -0.63 15.73
C LEU A 117 -18.64 0.16 15.91
N ALA A 118 -19.44 -0.16 16.92
CA ALA A 118 -20.69 0.52 17.21
C ALA A 118 -20.46 1.94 17.73
N ARG A 119 -19.52 2.15 18.67
CA ARG A 119 -19.20 3.48 19.24
C ARG A 119 -18.70 4.46 18.18
N GLY A 120 -17.87 4.00 17.26
CA GLY A 120 -17.34 4.83 16.17
C GLY A 120 -18.30 5.02 15.00
N ASP A 121 -19.48 4.38 15.04
CA ASP A 121 -20.41 4.32 13.90
C ASP A 121 -19.71 3.85 12.62
N PHE A 122 -18.83 2.84 12.73
CA PHE A 122 -18.01 2.40 11.60
C PHE A 122 -18.69 1.41 10.67
N CYS A 123 -19.87 0.89 11.01
CA CYS A 123 -20.60 -0.12 10.23
C CYS A 123 -21.75 0.48 9.43
N SER A 124 -22.02 -0.09 8.29
CA SER A 124 -23.21 0.18 7.47
C SER A 124 -23.57 -1.05 6.65
N ASP A 125 -24.85 -1.21 6.34
CA ASP A 125 -25.27 -2.12 5.31
C ASP A 125 -24.74 -1.65 3.93
N ILE A 126 -24.57 -2.59 3.01
CA ILE A 126 -24.16 -2.31 1.64
C ILE A 126 -25.31 -1.55 0.95
N ASN A 127 -25.08 -0.29 0.62
CA ASN A 127 -26.08 0.60 0.01
C ASN A 127 -25.42 1.70 -0.84
N SER A 128 -26.23 2.57 -1.42
CA SER A 128 -25.77 3.65 -2.31
C SER A 128 -24.87 4.70 -1.66
N THR A 129 -24.80 4.77 -0.33
CA THR A 129 -23.91 5.73 0.36
C THR A 129 -22.42 5.42 0.14
N ILE A 130 -22.08 4.22 -0.35
CA ILE A 130 -20.75 3.87 -0.84
C ILE A 130 -20.28 4.89 -1.88
N PHE A 131 -21.18 5.33 -2.75
CA PHE A 131 -20.89 6.22 -3.87
C PHE A 131 -20.98 7.72 -3.50
N ASN A 132 -21.40 8.07 -2.29
CA ASN A 132 -21.36 9.45 -1.79
C ASN A 132 -19.90 9.81 -1.50
N ARG A 133 -19.40 10.86 -2.15
CA ARG A 133 -18.01 11.25 -2.03
C ARG A 133 -17.85 12.65 -1.45
N ASN A 134 -16.89 12.80 -0.53
CA ASN A 134 -16.42 14.11 -0.10
C ASN A 134 -15.18 14.50 -0.92
N THR A 135 -15.34 15.41 -1.87
CA THR A 135 -14.27 15.83 -2.78
C THR A 135 -13.19 16.70 -2.11
N SER A 136 -13.46 17.23 -0.91
CA SER A 136 -12.51 18.04 -0.15
C SER A 136 -11.51 17.20 0.66
N GLU A 137 -11.76 15.91 0.81
CA GLU A 137 -10.91 14.98 1.56
C GLU A 137 -10.29 13.93 0.62
N SER A 138 -9.13 13.43 1.01
CA SER A 138 -8.54 12.25 0.38
C SER A 138 -9.36 11.03 0.77
N GLU A 139 -10.19 10.51 -0.14
CA GLU A 139 -11.07 9.36 0.10
C GLU A 139 -10.77 8.20 -0.84
N ILE A 140 -10.87 6.97 -0.32
CA ILE A 140 -10.71 5.73 -1.08
C ILE A 140 -11.75 4.69 -0.69
N VAL A 141 -12.18 3.89 -1.67
CA VAL A 141 -12.95 2.67 -1.43
C VAL A 141 -12.03 1.45 -1.56
N LEU A 142 -12.04 0.59 -0.55
CA LEU A 142 -11.23 -0.63 -0.50
C LEU A 142 -12.12 -1.86 -0.63
N ALA A 143 -11.75 -2.78 -1.52
CA ALA A 143 -12.40 -4.07 -1.71
C ALA A 143 -11.36 -5.16 -2.03
N LEU A 144 -11.76 -6.44 -2.03
CA LEU A 144 -10.89 -7.53 -2.46
C LEU A 144 -11.11 -7.94 -3.91
N ASN A 145 -12.37 -7.92 -4.38
CA ASN A 145 -12.71 -8.36 -5.72
C ASN A 145 -12.58 -7.24 -6.74
N TYR A 146 -12.06 -7.56 -7.92
CA TYR A 146 -12.02 -6.65 -9.06
C TYR A 146 -13.37 -6.61 -9.80
N ASN A 147 -14.06 -7.74 -9.93
CA ASN A 147 -15.29 -7.90 -10.68
C ASN A 147 -16.51 -8.04 -9.76
N GLY A 148 -17.69 -7.90 -10.34
CA GLY A 148 -18.97 -7.95 -9.63
C GLY A 148 -19.53 -6.57 -9.31
N LEU A 149 -20.77 -6.51 -8.78
CA LEU A 149 -21.50 -5.26 -8.54
C LEU A 149 -20.74 -4.30 -7.58
N PHE A 150 -20.10 -4.88 -6.57
CA PHE A 150 -19.28 -4.14 -5.61
C PHE A 150 -17.77 -4.45 -5.80
N GLY A 151 -17.37 -4.84 -7.00
CA GLY A 151 -15.98 -5.00 -7.38
C GLY A 151 -15.31 -3.65 -7.68
N ILE A 152 -14.00 -3.62 -7.58
CA ILE A 152 -13.18 -2.41 -7.75
C ILE A 152 -13.45 -1.73 -9.10
N ASN A 153 -13.58 -2.50 -10.19
CA ASN A 153 -13.85 -1.97 -11.52
C ASN A 153 -15.18 -1.24 -11.55
N SER A 154 -16.27 -1.90 -11.14
CA SER A 154 -17.62 -1.29 -11.13
C SER A 154 -17.70 -0.08 -10.23
N ILE A 155 -17.00 -0.08 -9.07
CA ILE A 155 -16.98 1.07 -8.16
C ILE A 155 -16.23 2.23 -8.81
N ASN A 156 -15.10 1.99 -9.46
CA ASN A 156 -14.38 3.03 -10.19
C ASN A 156 -15.25 3.64 -11.30
N ASP A 157 -15.92 2.83 -12.09
CA ASP A 157 -16.79 3.28 -13.19
C ASP A 157 -17.96 4.15 -12.66
N ILE A 158 -18.62 3.72 -11.58
CA ILE A 158 -19.74 4.46 -10.99
C ILE A 158 -19.23 5.78 -10.39
N LEU A 159 -18.15 5.77 -9.63
CA LEU A 159 -17.61 6.98 -9.00
C LEU A 159 -17.05 7.95 -10.04
N GLN A 160 -16.43 7.46 -11.11
CA GLN A 160 -16.01 8.28 -12.23
C GLN A 160 -17.19 8.84 -13.01
N SER A 161 -18.27 8.07 -13.19
CA SER A 161 -19.50 8.58 -13.85
C SER A 161 -20.11 9.75 -13.08
N ASN A 162 -20.02 9.73 -11.73
CA ASN A 162 -20.50 10.81 -10.87
C ASN A 162 -19.61 12.07 -10.91
N ASN A 163 -18.42 12.01 -11.49
CA ASN A 163 -17.60 13.19 -11.75
C ASN A 163 -18.22 13.99 -12.91
N PRO A 164 -18.65 15.26 -12.68
CA PRO A 164 -19.40 16.06 -13.65
C PRO A 164 -18.54 16.57 -14.82
N ASN A 165 -17.21 16.44 -14.75
CA ASN A 165 -16.33 16.92 -15.80
C ASN A 165 -16.48 16.09 -17.09
N VAL A 166 -16.19 16.75 -18.21
CA VAL A 166 -16.31 16.14 -19.54
C VAL A 166 -15.36 14.94 -19.65
N PRO A 167 -15.84 13.76 -20.07
CA PRO A 167 -15.01 12.60 -20.29
C PRO A 167 -14.11 12.79 -21.53
N VAL A 168 -12.87 12.36 -21.42
CA VAL A 168 -11.90 12.27 -22.50
C VAL A 168 -11.54 10.80 -22.67
N HIS A 169 -11.72 10.27 -23.88
CA HIS A 169 -11.45 8.87 -24.21
C HIS A 169 -10.09 8.75 -24.91
N PHE A 170 -9.26 7.85 -24.41
CA PHE A 170 -7.98 7.51 -25.02
C PHE A 170 -7.79 5.98 -24.98
N GLY A 171 -7.80 5.36 -26.17
CA GLY A 171 -7.90 3.91 -26.28
C GLY A 171 -9.20 3.40 -25.65
N ILE A 172 -9.08 2.43 -24.78
CA ILE A 172 -10.20 1.83 -24.02
C ILE A 172 -10.49 2.57 -22.71
N TYR A 173 -9.66 3.54 -22.32
CA TYR A 173 -9.73 4.24 -21.06
C TYR A 173 -10.47 5.56 -21.17
N THR A 174 -11.11 5.94 -20.08
CA THR A 174 -11.78 7.23 -19.91
C THR A 174 -11.12 8.00 -18.78
N TYR A 175 -10.86 9.28 -19.00
CA TYR A 175 -10.28 10.20 -18.02
C TYR A 175 -11.14 11.45 -17.91
N LYS A 176 -11.24 11.99 -16.70
CA LYS A 176 -11.89 13.26 -16.42
C LYS A 176 -10.99 14.15 -15.57
N VAL A 177 -11.11 15.44 -15.73
CA VAL A 177 -10.49 16.39 -14.79
C VAL A 177 -11.04 16.11 -13.38
N ASN A 178 -10.21 16.25 -12.37
CA ASN A 178 -10.46 15.89 -10.98
C ASN A 178 -10.54 14.38 -10.68
N ASP A 179 -10.31 13.48 -11.62
CA ASP A 179 -10.15 12.07 -11.30
C ASP A 179 -8.94 11.87 -10.37
N PRO A 180 -9.10 11.14 -9.27
CA PRO A 180 -7.96 10.66 -8.50
C PRO A 180 -7.23 9.59 -9.29
N ILE A 181 -5.92 9.63 -9.25
CA ILE A 181 -5.06 8.67 -9.94
C ILE A 181 -4.03 8.07 -8.99
N LEU A 182 -3.58 6.89 -9.34
CA LEU A 182 -2.46 6.21 -8.70
C LEU A 182 -1.41 5.89 -9.75
N PHE A 183 -0.17 6.28 -9.49
CA PHE A 183 0.94 6.03 -10.39
C PHE A 183 1.39 4.58 -10.35
N ASP A 184 1.65 4.04 -11.52
CA ASP A 184 2.20 2.72 -11.81
C ASP A 184 3.35 2.94 -12.81
N ASP A 185 4.24 3.89 -12.48
CA ASP A 185 5.28 4.39 -13.37
C ASP A 185 6.44 3.39 -13.45
N ALA A 186 6.47 2.62 -14.51
CA ALA A 186 7.53 1.66 -14.80
C ALA A 186 8.92 2.33 -14.92
N PHE A 187 8.96 3.63 -15.24
CA PHE A 187 10.20 4.38 -15.39
C PHE A 187 10.70 5.03 -14.09
N ASN A 188 9.93 4.91 -13.01
CA ASN A 188 10.27 5.38 -11.67
C ASN A 188 10.63 6.88 -11.59
N PHE A 189 10.17 7.71 -12.52
CA PHE A 189 10.28 9.16 -12.38
C PHE A 189 9.36 9.67 -11.27
N ILE A 190 8.13 9.18 -11.23
CA ILE A 190 7.22 9.33 -10.11
C ILE A 190 7.14 7.96 -9.43
N LYS A 191 7.37 7.92 -8.12
CA LYS A 191 7.38 6.67 -7.35
C LYS A 191 6.06 5.92 -7.52
N ASN A 192 6.12 4.61 -7.72
CA ASN A 192 4.93 3.75 -7.77
C ASN A 192 4.09 3.91 -6.51
N ASN A 193 2.78 3.76 -6.67
CA ASN A 193 1.78 4.01 -5.62
C ASN A 193 1.72 5.47 -5.14
N THR A 194 2.30 6.43 -5.87
CA THR A 194 2.11 7.84 -5.58
C THR A 194 0.71 8.27 -6.01
N LYS A 195 0.00 8.93 -5.09
CA LYS A 195 -1.34 9.49 -5.36
C LYS A 195 -1.22 10.78 -6.15
N GLY A 196 -2.15 10.96 -7.08
CA GLY A 196 -2.27 12.18 -7.84
C GLY A 196 -3.72 12.54 -8.17
N ARG A 197 -3.89 13.64 -8.88
CA ARG A 197 -5.18 14.10 -9.40
C ARG A 197 -4.97 14.75 -10.75
N ILE A 198 -5.87 14.50 -11.67
CA ILE A 198 -5.85 15.13 -12.99
C ILE A 198 -6.36 16.57 -12.87
N GLU A 199 -5.49 17.54 -13.17
CA GLU A 199 -5.83 18.97 -13.15
C GLU A 199 -6.30 19.47 -14.51
N LYS A 200 -5.73 18.91 -15.59
CA LYS A 200 -6.05 19.30 -16.96
C LYS A 200 -5.78 18.16 -17.93
N ILE A 201 -6.59 18.07 -18.97
CA ILE A 201 -6.40 17.14 -20.08
C ILE A 201 -6.41 17.93 -21.39
N ILE A 202 -5.44 17.67 -22.24
CA ILE A 202 -5.36 18.20 -23.61
C ILE A 202 -5.23 17.00 -24.54
N GLN A 203 -6.10 16.88 -25.51
CA GLN A 203 -6.07 15.80 -26.48
C GLN A 203 -6.16 16.34 -27.90
N ASN A 204 -5.41 15.75 -28.80
CA ASN A 204 -5.54 15.91 -30.24
C ASN A 204 -5.57 14.54 -30.91
N LYS A 205 -5.34 14.50 -32.24
CA LYS A 205 -5.37 13.25 -33.01
C LYS A 205 -4.22 12.31 -32.64
N ASP A 206 -3.05 12.87 -32.29
CA ASP A 206 -1.79 12.15 -32.20
C ASP A 206 -1.33 11.89 -30.77
N TYR A 207 -1.80 12.70 -29.80
CA TYR A 207 -1.39 12.57 -28.41
C TYR A 207 -2.48 12.99 -27.41
N ILE A 208 -2.30 12.56 -26.17
CA ILE A 208 -2.99 13.08 -25.00
C ILE A 208 -1.97 13.59 -23.99
N SER A 209 -2.24 14.73 -23.37
CA SER A 209 -1.40 15.33 -22.35
C SER A 209 -2.20 15.58 -21.09
N PHE A 210 -1.65 15.20 -19.95
CA PHE A 210 -2.24 15.36 -18.63
C PHE A 210 -1.38 16.28 -17.79
N ASP A 211 -1.97 17.33 -17.22
CA ASP A 211 -1.38 18.03 -16.10
C ASP A 211 -1.89 17.38 -14.82
N VAL A 212 -1.01 16.80 -14.04
CA VAL A 212 -1.38 16.04 -12.82
C VAL A 212 -0.73 16.65 -11.60
N SER A 213 -1.51 16.85 -10.54
CA SER A 213 -0.98 17.20 -9.22
C SER A 213 -0.53 15.94 -8.50
N VAL A 214 0.67 15.98 -7.94
CA VAL A 214 1.32 14.86 -7.26
C VAL A 214 1.89 15.35 -5.93
N GLU A 215 1.70 14.57 -4.87
CA GLU A 215 2.33 14.82 -3.59
C GLU A 215 3.33 13.70 -3.29
N GLY A 216 4.61 14.05 -3.13
CA GLY A 216 5.64 13.06 -2.84
C GLY A 216 7.02 13.47 -3.33
N GLU A 217 7.81 12.47 -3.69
CA GLU A 217 9.16 12.62 -4.23
C GLU A 217 9.18 12.25 -5.71
N ILE A 218 9.92 13.03 -6.47
CA ILE A 218 10.17 12.80 -7.88
C ILE A 218 11.65 12.43 -8.02
N SER A 219 11.95 11.42 -8.83
CA SER A 219 13.33 10.99 -9.10
C SER A 219 14.15 12.15 -9.71
N LYS A 220 15.40 12.26 -9.27
CA LYS A 220 16.37 13.20 -9.85
C LYS A 220 17.29 12.52 -10.87
N GLU A 221 17.31 11.18 -10.88
CA GLU A 221 18.25 10.40 -11.68
C GLU A 221 17.84 10.31 -13.15
N TYR A 222 16.55 10.13 -13.39
CA TYR A 222 16.01 9.97 -14.74
C TYR A 222 14.66 10.67 -14.87
N LYS A 223 14.51 11.45 -15.91
CA LYS A 223 13.25 12.08 -16.31
C LYS A 223 12.98 11.73 -17.77
N PRO A 224 11.88 11.02 -18.07
CA PRO A 224 11.48 10.79 -19.46
C PRO A 224 11.24 12.12 -20.21
N ASP A 225 11.55 12.17 -21.48
CA ASP A 225 11.42 13.38 -22.30
C ASP A 225 9.99 13.90 -22.42
N ASN A 226 9.01 13.00 -22.32
CA ASN A 226 7.59 13.31 -22.38
C ASN A 226 7.00 13.78 -21.03
N TYR A 227 7.84 13.98 -19.99
CA TYR A 227 7.46 14.53 -18.69
C TYR A 227 8.02 15.95 -18.51
N SER A 228 7.22 16.85 -18.00
CA SER A 228 7.61 18.23 -17.67
C SER A 228 7.08 18.65 -16.31
N ILE A 229 7.95 19.18 -15.45
CA ILE A 229 7.52 19.75 -14.17
C ILE A 229 7.06 21.18 -14.43
N LEU A 230 5.75 21.42 -14.36
CA LEU A 230 5.17 22.75 -14.59
C LEU A 230 5.25 23.63 -13.33
N ARG A 231 5.07 23.02 -12.14
CA ARG A 231 5.08 23.74 -10.86
C ARG A 231 5.66 22.84 -9.77
N LYS A 232 6.40 23.46 -8.84
CA LYS A 232 6.90 22.81 -7.63
C LYS A 232 6.66 23.71 -6.43
N SER A 233 6.07 23.18 -5.36
CA SER A 233 5.88 23.85 -4.07
C SER A 233 6.11 22.85 -2.93
N GLY A 234 7.30 22.81 -2.37
CA GLY A 234 7.70 21.81 -1.38
C GLY A 234 7.65 20.40 -1.95
N LYS A 235 6.78 19.55 -1.39
CA LYS A 235 6.51 18.17 -1.85
C LYS A 235 5.33 18.08 -2.85
N HIS A 236 4.71 19.21 -3.22
CA HIS A 236 3.63 19.26 -4.21
C HIS A 236 4.20 19.63 -5.57
N PHE A 237 3.83 18.86 -6.57
CA PHE A 237 4.27 19.06 -7.96
C PHE A 237 3.05 19.09 -8.87
N ILE A 238 3.11 19.89 -9.93
CA ILE A 238 2.26 19.70 -11.11
C ILE A 238 3.18 19.22 -12.21
N VAL A 239 2.94 18.01 -12.70
CA VAL A 239 3.71 17.36 -13.75
C VAL A 239 2.83 17.22 -14.98
N GLN A 240 3.33 17.65 -16.12
CA GLN A 240 2.71 17.37 -17.41
C GLN A 240 3.31 16.08 -17.98
N ILE A 241 2.44 15.18 -18.40
CA ILE A 241 2.80 13.90 -19.01
C ILE A 241 2.11 13.83 -20.36
N THR A 242 2.88 13.67 -21.42
CA THR A 242 2.36 13.59 -22.78
C THR A 242 2.53 12.18 -23.31
N VAL A 243 1.44 11.56 -23.74
CA VAL A 243 1.42 10.19 -24.27
C VAL A 243 0.97 10.23 -25.73
N ILE A 244 1.78 9.65 -26.61
CA ILE A 244 1.53 9.56 -28.03
C ILE A 244 0.63 8.36 -28.31
N LYS A 245 -0.34 8.51 -29.19
CA LYS A 245 -1.18 7.41 -29.63
C LYS A 245 -0.35 6.47 -30.52
N SER A 246 -0.24 5.21 -30.13
CA SER A 246 0.40 4.19 -30.94
C SER A 246 -0.62 3.20 -31.46
N ASP A 247 -0.52 2.84 -32.74
CA ASP A 247 -1.31 1.76 -33.33
C ASP A 247 -0.57 0.39 -33.27
N ASN A 248 0.68 0.37 -32.73
CA ASN A 248 1.51 -0.83 -32.62
C ASN A 248 1.62 -1.29 -31.17
N SER A 249 1.38 -2.60 -30.94
CA SER A 249 1.46 -3.24 -29.62
C SER A 249 2.90 -3.44 -29.11
N ASP A 250 3.93 -3.13 -29.91
CA ASP A 250 5.33 -3.41 -29.56
C ASP A 250 6.03 -2.23 -28.83
N ASN A 251 5.28 -1.20 -28.44
CA ASN A 251 5.82 0.03 -27.85
C ASN A 251 5.57 0.18 -26.34
N ASP A 252 5.25 -0.92 -25.65
CA ASP A 252 4.90 -0.89 -24.21
C ASP A 252 6.10 -0.52 -23.32
N ASP A 253 7.33 -0.60 -23.82
CA ASP A 253 8.55 -0.25 -23.09
C ASP A 253 8.98 1.23 -23.26
N ASP A 254 8.33 2.02 -24.13
CA ASP A 254 8.64 3.44 -24.31
C ASP A 254 7.62 4.32 -23.55
N PRO A 255 8.11 5.17 -22.60
CA PRO A 255 7.26 6.08 -21.81
C PRO A 255 6.37 7.00 -22.65
N LYS A 256 6.71 7.20 -23.93
CA LYS A 256 5.93 8.05 -24.84
C LYS A 256 4.57 7.46 -25.21
N TYR A 257 4.39 6.15 -25.06
CA TYR A 257 3.18 5.43 -25.47
C TYR A 257 2.35 4.92 -24.31
N VAL A 258 2.86 4.96 -23.08
CA VAL A 258 2.21 4.39 -21.90
C VAL A 258 1.71 5.48 -20.96
N ILE A 259 0.44 5.37 -20.53
CA ILE A 259 -0.07 6.22 -19.45
C ILE A 259 0.41 5.60 -18.12
N PRO A 260 1.24 6.32 -17.32
CA PRO A 260 1.90 5.77 -16.16
C PRO A 260 1.03 5.77 -14.91
N PHE A 261 -0.27 5.85 -15.04
CA PHE A 261 -1.23 5.87 -13.93
C PHE A 261 -2.58 5.32 -14.34
N HIS A 262 -3.35 4.93 -13.35
CA HIS A 262 -4.75 4.55 -13.52
C HIS A 262 -5.67 5.37 -12.62
N VAL A 263 -6.94 5.48 -13.00
CA VAL A 263 -7.98 6.13 -12.18
C VAL A 263 -8.22 5.28 -10.94
N SER A 264 -8.25 5.91 -9.77
CA SER A 264 -8.23 5.22 -8.50
C SER A 264 -9.20 5.81 -7.48
N TYR A 265 -10.49 5.66 -7.71
CA TYR A 265 -11.55 5.89 -6.73
C TYR A 265 -11.68 4.71 -5.75
N ALA A 266 -11.39 3.51 -6.26
CA ALA A 266 -11.35 2.28 -5.50
C ALA A 266 -10.10 1.48 -5.86
N MET A 267 -9.57 0.73 -4.89
CA MET A 267 -8.44 -0.17 -5.09
C MET A 267 -8.53 -1.41 -4.20
N SER A 268 -7.65 -2.40 -4.47
CA SER A 268 -7.57 -3.57 -3.61
C SER A 268 -6.90 -3.23 -2.27
N ILE A 269 -7.31 -3.96 -1.21
CA ILE A 269 -6.69 -3.81 0.11
C ILE A 269 -5.17 -4.09 0.03
N HIS A 270 -4.74 -4.98 -0.84
CA HIS A 270 -3.32 -5.27 -1.05
C HIS A 270 -2.55 -4.07 -1.66
N LYS A 271 -3.12 -3.43 -2.70
CA LYS A 271 -2.50 -2.26 -3.33
C LYS A 271 -2.47 -1.01 -2.44
N CYS A 272 -3.36 -0.91 -1.43
CA CYS A 272 -3.38 0.24 -0.53
C CYS A 272 -2.31 0.19 0.57
N GLN A 273 -1.50 -0.85 0.63
CA GLN A 273 -0.42 -0.97 1.59
C GLN A 273 0.59 0.19 1.43
N GLY A 274 1.07 0.74 2.54
CA GLY A 274 1.89 1.96 2.54
C GLY A 274 1.13 3.27 2.30
N LEU A 275 -0.13 3.22 1.84
CA LEU A 275 -0.94 4.42 1.60
C LEU A 275 -1.82 4.78 2.81
N GLU A 276 -2.21 6.05 2.89
CA GLU A 276 -3.10 6.59 3.92
C GLU A 276 -4.11 7.57 3.30
N TYR A 277 -5.32 7.59 3.84
CA TYR A 277 -6.42 8.44 3.37
C TYR A 277 -7.14 9.09 4.54
N ASP A 278 -7.69 10.29 4.33
CA ASP A 278 -8.52 10.94 5.34
C ASP A 278 -9.79 10.13 5.61
N SER A 279 -10.40 9.60 4.56
CA SER A 279 -11.63 8.80 4.59
C SER A 279 -11.43 7.47 3.88
N VAL A 280 -11.80 6.38 4.53
CA VAL A 280 -11.73 5.03 3.96
C VAL A 280 -13.08 4.34 4.09
N LYS A 281 -13.55 3.80 2.97
CA LYS A 281 -14.70 2.92 2.89
C LYS A 281 -14.22 1.52 2.57
N VAL A 282 -14.55 0.54 3.39
CA VAL A 282 -14.18 -0.87 3.16
C VAL A 282 -15.44 -1.63 2.80
N ILE A 283 -15.44 -2.35 1.68
CA ILE A 283 -16.58 -3.18 1.26
C ILE A 283 -16.20 -4.64 1.42
N ILE A 284 -17.00 -5.37 2.20
CA ILE A 284 -16.85 -6.79 2.44
C ILE A 284 -18.18 -7.48 2.14
N THR A 285 -18.25 -8.10 0.99
CA THR A 285 -19.40 -8.89 0.54
C THR A 285 -19.31 -10.34 1.04
N SER A 286 -20.40 -11.06 1.03
CA SER A 286 -20.44 -12.46 1.52
C SER A 286 -19.59 -13.43 0.70
N ASP A 287 -19.29 -13.12 -0.55
CA ASP A 287 -18.43 -13.93 -1.44
C ASP A 287 -16.93 -13.80 -1.15
N VAL A 288 -16.53 -12.79 -0.36
CA VAL A 288 -15.13 -12.57 0.04
C VAL A 288 -14.88 -12.68 1.53
N GLU A 289 -15.92 -12.84 2.35
CA GLU A 289 -15.80 -12.81 3.82
C GLU A 289 -14.82 -13.87 4.37
N ASP A 290 -14.72 -15.05 3.73
CA ASP A 290 -13.77 -16.10 4.10
C ASP A 290 -12.31 -15.78 3.73
N LYS A 291 -12.09 -14.80 2.85
CA LYS A 291 -10.76 -14.33 2.44
C LYS A 291 -10.25 -13.18 3.31
N ILE A 292 -11.11 -12.63 4.17
CA ILE A 292 -10.73 -11.55 5.09
C ILE A 292 -10.10 -12.17 6.34
N ASP A 293 -8.79 -12.26 6.35
CA ASP A 293 -8.02 -12.64 7.53
C ASP A 293 -7.69 -11.43 8.42
N PHE A 294 -6.97 -11.70 9.49
CA PHE A 294 -6.53 -10.68 10.46
C PHE A 294 -5.70 -9.58 9.79
N ASN A 295 -4.73 -9.95 8.96
CA ASN A 295 -3.78 -9.01 8.34
C ASN A 295 -4.49 -8.13 7.31
N ILE A 296 -5.37 -8.71 6.50
CA ILE A 296 -6.19 -7.99 5.51
C ILE A 296 -7.11 -6.99 6.20
N PHE A 297 -7.83 -7.44 7.25
CA PHE A 297 -8.74 -6.57 7.98
C PHE A 297 -8.00 -5.42 8.68
N TYR A 298 -6.92 -5.74 9.39
CA TYR A 298 -6.09 -4.74 10.07
C TYR A 298 -5.50 -3.73 9.08
N THR A 299 -4.96 -4.20 7.96
CA THR A 299 -4.42 -3.33 6.92
C THR A 299 -5.48 -2.37 6.40
N ALA A 300 -6.68 -2.86 6.08
CA ALA A 300 -7.76 -2.04 5.53
C ALA A 300 -8.18 -0.92 6.50
N ILE A 301 -8.46 -1.24 7.76
CA ILE A 301 -8.96 -0.26 8.74
C ILE A 301 -7.90 0.77 9.14
N THR A 302 -6.60 0.39 9.11
CA THR A 302 -5.50 1.29 9.47
C THR A 302 -5.10 2.26 8.34
N ARG A 303 -5.74 2.19 7.16
CA ARG A 303 -5.55 3.19 6.09
C ARG A 303 -6.28 4.50 6.37
N ALA A 304 -7.29 4.50 7.25
CA ALA A 304 -8.09 5.67 7.58
C ALA A 304 -7.35 6.59 8.57
N LYS A 305 -7.27 7.89 8.29
CA LYS A 305 -6.75 8.89 9.24
C LYS A 305 -7.84 9.54 10.07
N LYS A 306 -9.01 9.83 9.48
CA LYS A 306 -10.08 10.60 10.10
C LYS A 306 -11.39 9.83 10.15
N LYS A 307 -11.79 9.20 9.03
CA LYS A 307 -13.09 8.55 8.85
C LYS A 307 -12.93 7.14 8.33
N LEU A 308 -13.66 6.22 8.91
CA LEU A 308 -13.78 4.83 8.48
C LEU A 308 -15.25 4.47 8.33
N LYS A 309 -15.62 3.76 7.27
CA LYS A 309 -16.93 3.13 7.13
C LYS A 309 -16.75 1.74 6.51
N ILE A 310 -17.28 0.72 7.16
CA ILE A 310 -17.21 -0.67 6.70
C ILE A 310 -18.61 -1.07 6.27
N TYR A 311 -18.74 -1.45 5.01
CA TYR A 311 -19.98 -1.88 4.37
C TYR A 311 -20.03 -3.40 4.30
N TRP A 312 -20.91 -3.98 5.09
CA TRP A 312 -21.12 -5.44 5.18
C TRP A 312 -22.52 -5.77 5.72
N SER A 313 -22.95 -7.03 5.60
CA SER A 313 -24.13 -7.50 6.30
C SER A 313 -23.80 -7.84 7.77
N ASN A 314 -24.80 -7.86 8.63
CA ASN A 314 -24.63 -8.32 10.02
C ASN A 314 -24.08 -9.75 10.09
N GLN A 315 -24.43 -10.62 9.13
CA GLN A 315 -23.93 -11.99 9.06
C GLN A 315 -22.43 -11.98 8.70
N THR A 316 -22.05 -11.26 7.66
CA THR A 316 -20.66 -11.10 7.23
C THR A 316 -19.80 -10.49 8.35
N GLN A 317 -20.30 -9.45 9.03
CA GLN A 317 -19.61 -8.87 10.17
C GLN A 317 -19.28 -9.91 11.25
N ARG A 318 -20.27 -10.70 11.68
CA ARG A 318 -20.08 -11.74 12.71
C ARG A 318 -19.06 -12.77 12.26
N LYS A 319 -19.15 -13.23 11.00
CA LYS A 319 -18.25 -14.24 10.45
C LYS A 319 -16.82 -13.71 10.35
N VAL A 320 -16.61 -12.53 9.80
CA VAL A 320 -15.28 -11.91 9.72
C VAL A 320 -14.68 -11.73 11.10
N ILE A 321 -15.41 -11.12 12.05
CA ILE A 321 -14.88 -10.86 13.39
C ILE A 321 -14.53 -12.17 14.12
N SER A 322 -15.37 -13.21 14.00
CA SER A 322 -15.09 -14.52 14.64
C SER A 322 -13.85 -15.21 14.07
N ASN A 323 -13.49 -14.91 12.82
CA ASN A 323 -12.33 -15.49 12.13
C ASN A 323 -11.04 -14.67 12.31
N LEU A 324 -11.10 -13.48 12.94
CA LEU A 324 -9.91 -12.66 13.18
C LEU A 324 -8.98 -13.32 14.19
N LYS A 325 -8.01 -14.05 13.69
CA LYS A 325 -6.93 -14.64 14.48
C LYS A 325 -5.59 -14.44 13.78
N ARG A 326 -4.55 -14.29 14.56
CA ARG A 326 -3.20 -14.24 13.99
C ARG A 326 -2.84 -15.59 13.38
N LYS A 327 -2.03 -15.54 12.34
CA LYS A 327 -1.46 -16.73 11.71
C LYS A 327 -0.65 -17.53 12.73
N GLU A 328 -0.87 -18.83 12.75
CA GLU A 328 -0.09 -19.75 13.57
C GLU A 328 1.24 -20.04 12.86
N ILE A 329 2.35 -19.69 13.51
CA ILE A 329 3.71 -19.94 13.01
C ILE A 329 4.52 -20.83 13.97
N ASP A 330 3.84 -21.50 14.90
CA ASP A 330 4.53 -22.28 15.94
C ASP A 330 5.39 -23.40 15.37
N ARG A 331 4.94 -24.04 14.31
CA ARG A 331 5.72 -25.08 13.62
C ARG A 331 7.02 -24.50 13.05
N ASP A 332 6.93 -23.41 12.28
CA ASP A 332 8.09 -22.79 11.65
C ASP A 332 9.03 -22.22 12.70
N TYR A 333 8.48 -21.63 13.76
CA TYR A 333 9.24 -21.15 14.91
C TYR A 333 9.99 -22.29 15.62
N CYS A 334 9.33 -23.43 15.87
CA CYS A 334 10.00 -24.60 16.49
C CYS A 334 11.12 -25.14 15.62
N LEU A 335 10.90 -25.26 14.32
CA LEU A 335 11.94 -25.73 13.38
C LEU A 335 13.14 -24.77 13.35
N LEU A 336 12.89 -23.47 13.24
CA LEU A 336 13.96 -22.47 13.22
C LEU A 336 14.73 -22.43 14.54
N ASN A 337 14.05 -22.57 15.68
CA ASN A 337 14.68 -22.69 17.00
C ASN A 337 15.61 -23.91 17.12
N GLN A 338 15.23 -25.03 16.54
CA GLN A 338 16.09 -26.24 16.54
C GLN A 338 17.35 -26.00 15.72
N ILE A 339 17.24 -25.30 14.58
CA ILE A 339 18.38 -24.95 13.73
C ILE A 339 19.31 -23.99 14.45
N ILE A 340 18.77 -22.91 15.03
CA ILE A 340 19.57 -21.90 15.77
C ILE A 340 20.29 -22.55 16.95
N ASN A 341 19.62 -23.40 17.74
CA ASN A 341 20.26 -24.06 18.87
C ASN A 341 21.36 -25.04 18.45
N LYS A 342 21.20 -25.74 17.32
CA LYS A 342 22.25 -26.61 16.78
C LYS A 342 23.45 -25.81 16.30
N ASN A 343 23.25 -24.67 15.64
CA ASN A 343 24.32 -23.83 15.13
C ASN A 343 25.07 -23.10 16.25
N LEU A 344 24.37 -22.64 17.31
CA LEU A 344 25.00 -22.05 18.48
C LEU A 344 25.90 -23.05 19.23
N THR A 345 25.53 -24.36 19.22
CA THR A 345 26.37 -25.43 19.80
C THR A 345 27.64 -25.70 18.98
N ILE A 346 27.67 -25.28 17.71
CA ILE A 346 28.83 -25.46 16.81
C ILE A 346 29.78 -24.25 16.90
N CYS A 347 29.30 -23.07 17.29
CA CYS A 347 30.11 -21.85 17.39
C CYS A 347 30.79 -21.66 18.77
N ASP A 348 30.48 -22.52 19.74
CA ASP A 348 31.09 -22.50 21.09
C ASP A 348 32.30 -23.41 21.22
N PHE A 349 32.92 -23.79 20.09
CA PHE A 349 34.17 -24.60 20.06
C PHE A 349 35.27 -23.91 19.27
#